data_0652f6bc3410835ded76e00f1863dc95
#
_entry.id   0652f6bc3410835ded76e00f1863dc95
#
_cell.length_a   1.000
_cell.length_b   1.000
_cell.length_c   1.000
_cell.angle_alpha   90.00
_cell.angle_beta   90.00
_cell.angle_gamma   90.00
#
_symmetry.space_group_name_H-M   'P 1'
#
loop_
_entity.id
_entity.type
_entity.pdbx_description
1 polymer ?
#
loop_
_entity_poly.entity_id
_entity_poly.type
_entity_poly.pdbx_seq_one_letter_code
_entity_poly.pdbx_strand_id
1 'polypeptide(L)'
;MLVDLSRAVGAYLQDVFITKLDWWVFLGFVAQGLFTMRFLVQWIASERAGRSIIPLGFWYFSIAGGVLLLVYALYRKDPVFIAGQAFGVFVYLRNLYFVLRERKAAAA
;
A
#
# COMPACT_ATOMS: atom_id res chain seq x y z
N MET A 1 9.16 -36.14 -4.37
CA MET A 1 9.62 -34.79 -4.58
C MET A 1 8.47 -33.79 -4.64
N LEU A 2 7.49 -34.01 -5.51
CA LEU A 2 6.34 -33.09 -5.59
C LEU A 2 5.51 -33.04 -4.30
N VAL A 3 5.32 -34.21 -3.66
CA VAL A 3 4.60 -34.29 -2.39
C VAL A 3 5.34 -33.53 -1.30
N ASP A 4 6.67 -33.66 -1.25
CA ASP A 4 7.48 -32.95 -0.27
C ASP A 4 7.46 -31.44 -0.51
N LEU A 5 7.49 -31.04 -1.76
CA LEU A 5 7.39 -29.63 -2.11
C LEU A 5 6.02 -29.06 -1.71
N SER A 6 4.94 -29.82 -1.98
CA SER A 6 3.59 -29.41 -1.59
C SER A 6 3.46 -29.23 -0.09
N ARG A 7 4.03 -30.17 0.68
CA ARG A 7 4.02 -30.09 2.15
C ARG A 7 4.82 -28.88 2.63
N ALA A 8 5.99 -28.64 2.03
CA ALA A 8 6.82 -27.50 2.41
C ALA A 8 6.11 -26.17 2.14
N VAL A 9 5.46 -26.04 0.99
CA VAL A 9 4.70 -24.85 0.64
C VAL A 9 3.51 -24.68 1.58
N GLY A 10 2.78 -25.76 1.85
CA GLY A 10 1.64 -25.73 2.78
C GLY A 10 2.05 -25.31 4.19
N ALA A 11 3.14 -25.88 4.69
CA ALA A 11 3.65 -25.51 6.01
C ALA A 11 4.10 -24.05 6.06
N TYR A 12 4.76 -23.59 5.02
CA TYR A 12 5.19 -22.20 4.92
C TYR A 12 3.99 -21.26 4.94
N LEU A 13 2.97 -21.53 4.12
CA LEU A 13 1.77 -20.71 4.05
C LEU A 13 1.03 -20.69 5.38
N GLN A 14 0.92 -21.84 6.04
CA GLN A 14 0.30 -21.92 7.35
C GLN A 14 1.07 -21.08 8.37
N ASP A 15 2.41 -21.20 8.38
CA ASP A 15 3.24 -20.42 9.29
C ASP A 15 3.07 -18.92 9.05
N VAL A 16 3.09 -18.49 7.79
CA VAL A 16 3.02 -17.08 7.44
C VAL A 16 1.64 -16.50 7.74
N PHE A 17 0.56 -17.16 7.33
CA PHE A 17 -0.77 -16.58 7.38
C PHE A 17 -1.60 -16.96 8.60
N ILE A 18 -1.25 -18.06 9.27
CA ILE A 18 -2.01 -18.56 10.42
C ILE A 18 -1.21 -18.40 11.70
N THR A 19 -0.02 -18.98 11.75
CA THR A 19 0.78 -19.04 12.97
C THR A 19 1.26 -17.67 13.41
N LYS A 20 1.64 -16.82 12.46
CA LYS A 20 2.15 -15.47 12.76
C LYS A 20 1.07 -14.41 12.79
N LEU A 21 -0.19 -14.80 12.68
CA LEU A 21 -1.30 -13.85 12.70
C LEU A 21 -1.49 -13.32 14.11
N ASP A 22 -1.28 -12.01 14.27
CA ASP A 22 -1.52 -11.28 15.50
C ASP A 22 -2.12 -9.91 15.18
N TRP A 23 -2.32 -9.07 16.21
CA TRP A 23 -2.90 -7.74 15.99
C TRP A 23 -2.07 -6.91 15.03
N TRP A 24 -0.74 -6.97 15.15
CA TRP A 24 0.14 -6.18 14.30
C TRP A 24 0.12 -6.67 12.85
N VAL A 25 0.06 -7.97 12.64
CA VAL A 25 -0.06 -8.53 11.30
C VAL A 25 -1.42 -8.14 10.70
N PHE A 26 -2.48 -8.19 11.50
CA PHE A 26 -3.80 -7.73 11.05
C PHE A 26 -3.75 -6.26 10.62
N LEU A 27 -3.12 -5.40 11.43
CA LEU A 27 -2.94 -4.00 11.08
C LEU A 27 -2.16 -3.85 9.77
N GLY A 28 -1.11 -4.68 9.58
CA GLY A 28 -0.35 -4.70 8.34
C GLY A 28 -1.20 -5.05 7.13
N PHE A 29 -2.12 -6.01 7.27
CA PHE A 29 -3.03 -6.36 6.18
C PHE A 29 -4.01 -5.24 5.87
N VAL A 30 -4.54 -4.56 6.90
CA VAL A 30 -5.41 -3.41 6.69
C VAL A 30 -4.66 -2.31 5.95
N ALA A 31 -3.42 -2.02 6.38
CA ALA A 31 -2.58 -1.03 5.73
C ALA A 31 -2.29 -1.40 4.28
N GLN A 32 -1.97 -2.66 4.02
CA GLN A 32 -1.71 -3.14 2.66
C GLN A 32 -2.96 -3.05 1.81
N GLY A 33 -4.12 -3.35 2.38
CA GLY A 33 -5.39 -3.23 1.68
C GLY A 33 -5.66 -1.79 1.25
N LEU A 34 -5.47 -0.84 2.16
CA LEU A 34 -5.61 0.57 1.84
C LEU A 34 -4.63 1.00 0.76
N PHE A 35 -3.38 0.55 0.89
CA PHE A 35 -2.35 0.90 -0.09
C PHE A 35 -2.66 0.31 -1.46
N THR A 36 -3.21 -0.91 -1.50
CA THR A 36 -3.60 -1.58 -2.74
C THR A 36 -4.82 -0.91 -3.38
N MET A 37 -5.74 -0.38 -2.57
CA MET A 37 -6.92 0.30 -3.06
C MET A 37 -6.58 1.48 -3.96
N ARG A 38 -5.41 2.08 -3.79
CA ARG A 38 -4.97 3.17 -4.67
C ARG A 38 -4.90 2.74 -6.13
N PHE A 39 -4.44 1.51 -6.37
CA PHE A 39 -4.37 0.97 -7.73
C PHE A 39 -5.74 0.66 -8.28
N LEU A 40 -6.64 0.13 -7.45
CA LEU A 40 -8.00 -0.16 -7.88
C LEU A 40 -8.73 1.12 -8.27
N VAL A 41 -8.61 2.17 -7.47
CA VAL A 41 -9.21 3.47 -7.76
C VAL A 41 -8.65 4.02 -9.08
N GLN A 42 -7.35 3.96 -9.25
CA GLN A 42 -6.68 4.44 -10.47
C GLN A 42 -7.11 3.63 -11.68
N TRP A 43 -7.22 2.31 -11.53
CA TRP A 43 -7.60 1.43 -12.62
C TRP A 43 -9.03 1.72 -13.09
N ILE A 44 -9.97 1.81 -12.14
CA ILE A 44 -11.37 2.09 -12.47
C ILE A 44 -11.49 3.46 -13.15
N ALA A 45 -10.82 4.46 -12.61
CA ALA A 45 -10.86 5.80 -13.20
C ALA A 45 -10.29 5.82 -14.61
N SER A 46 -9.20 5.09 -14.85
CA SER A 46 -8.58 5.01 -16.17
C SER A 46 -9.46 4.28 -17.17
N GLU A 47 -10.12 3.19 -16.73
CA GLU A 47 -11.05 2.47 -17.58
C GLU A 47 -12.23 3.35 -18.01
N ARG A 48 -12.79 4.12 -17.09
CA ARG A 48 -13.91 5.00 -17.39
C ARG A 48 -13.49 6.13 -18.33
N ALA A 49 -12.28 6.64 -18.18
CA ALA A 49 -11.79 7.73 -19.00
C ALA A 49 -11.27 7.27 -20.37
N GLY A 50 -11.00 5.98 -20.53
CA GLY A 50 -10.39 5.42 -21.74
C GLY A 50 -8.93 5.84 -21.92
N ARG A 51 -8.28 6.27 -20.85
CA ARG A 51 -6.88 6.67 -20.85
C ARG A 51 -6.32 6.54 -19.44
N SER A 52 -5.01 6.50 -19.31
CA SER A 52 -4.36 6.43 -18.00
C SER A 52 -4.48 7.77 -17.27
N ILE A 53 -5.14 7.74 -16.12
CA ILE A 53 -5.26 8.91 -15.25
C ILE A 53 -4.99 8.50 -13.81
N ILE A 54 -4.58 9.47 -12.98
CA ILE A 54 -4.36 9.27 -11.56
C ILE A 54 -5.33 10.17 -10.81
N PRO A 55 -6.42 9.60 -10.26
CA PRO A 55 -7.42 10.41 -9.54
C PRO A 55 -6.89 10.86 -8.19
N LEU A 56 -7.52 11.89 -7.61
CA LEU A 56 -7.11 12.43 -6.32
C LEU A 56 -7.13 11.36 -5.21
N GLY A 57 -8.11 10.44 -5.26
CA GLY A 57 -8.20 9.35 -4.28
C GLY A 57 -6.96 8.47 -4.23
N PHE A 58 -6.23 8.32 -5.35
CA PHE A 58 -4.99 7.57 -5.38
C PHE A 58 -4.01 8.09 -4.33
N TRP A 59 -3.88 9.41 -4.21
CA TRP A 59 -2.94 10.02 -3.28
C TRP A 59 -3.38 9.85 -1.84
N TYR A 60 -4.68 9.97 -1.56
CA TYR A 60 -5.19 9.77 -0.20
C TYR A 60 -4.99 8.33 0.27
N PHE A 61 -5.30 7.34 -0.58
CA PHE A 61 -5.06 5.93 -0.24
C PHE A 61 -3.56 5.64 -0.11
N SER A 62 -2.73 6.26 -0.93
CA SER A 62 -1.27 6.09 -0.85
C SER A 62 -0.73 6.59 0.47
N ILE A 63 -1.20 7.76 0.92
CA ILE A 63 -0.75 8.34 2.18
C ILE A 63 -1.26 7.52 3.36
N ALA A 64 -2.55 7.20 3.39
CA ALA A 64 -3.13 6.46 4.51
C ALA A 64 -2.48 5.08 4.65
N GLY A 65 -2.41 4.32 3.55
CA GLY A 65 -1.79 3.01 3.57
C GLY A 65 -0.29 3.07 3.82
N GLY A 66 0.38 4.06 3.22
CA GLY A 66 1.82 4.24 3.39
C GLY A 66 2.21 4.56 4.82
N VAL A 67 1.47 5.44 5.49
CA VAL A 67 1.71 5.78 6.90
C VAL A 67 1.50 4.55 7.78
N LEU A 68 0.41 3.82 7.57
CA LEU A 68 0.14 2.61 8.36
C LEU A 68 1.19 1.53 8.10
N LEU A 69 1.64 1.36 6.85
CA LEU A 69 2.71 0.43 6.54
C LEU A 69 4.03 0.85 7.16
N LEU A 70 4.29 2.16 7.24
CA LEU A 70 5.49 2.66 7.90
C LEU A 70 5.45 2.32 9.39
N VAL A 71 4.30 2.52 10.06
CA VAL A 71 4.14 2.13 11.46
C VAL A 71 4.39 0.64 11.64
N TYR A 72 3.82 -0.17 10.76
CA TYR A 72 4.05 -1.63 10.78
C TYR A 72 5.53 -1.96 10.58
N ALA A 73 6.19 -1.29 9.65
CA ALA A 73 7.62 -1.50 9.38
C ALA A 73 8.48 -1.14 10.60
N LEU A 74 8.14 -0.05 11.28
CA LEU A 74 8.84 0.35 12.51
C LEU A 74 8.68 -0.71 13.61
N TYR A 75 7.49 -1.27 13.74
CA TYR A 75 7.25 -2.35 14.70
C TYR A 75 8.10 -3.58 14.35
N ARG A 76 8.17 -3.93 13.06
CA ARG A 76 8.93 -5.09 12.59
C ARG A 76 10.45 -4.85 12.59
N LYS A 77 10.88 -3.60 12.72
CA LYS A 77 12.30 -3.22 12.72
C LYS A 77 13.00 -3.65 11.43
N ASP A 78 12.31 -3.51 10.30
CA ASP A 78 12.84 -3.86 8.98
C ASP A 78 13.38 -2.59 8.31
N PRO A 79 14.72 -2.43 8.25
CA PRO A 79 15.29 -1.18 7.73
C PRO A 79 14.98 -0.93 6.26
N VAL A 80 14.91 -1.98 5.45
CA VAL A 80 14.59 -1.83 4.03
C VAL A 80 13.16 -1.32 3.85
N PHE A 81 12.22 -1.93 4.58
CA PHE A 81 10.82 -1.57 4.50
C PHE A 81 10.59 -0.16 5.08
N ILE A 82 11.25 0.17 6.18
CA ILE A 82 11.16 1.50 6.80
C ILE A 82 11.64 2.57 5.81
N ALA A 83 12.79 2.37 5.20
CA ALA A 83 13.36 3.34 4.25
C ALA A 83 12.43 3.54 3.04
N GLY A 84 11.91 2.45 2.49
CA GLY A 84 11.02 2.52 1.35
C GLY A 84 9.72 3.24 1.65
N GLN A 85 9.08 2.92 2.78
CA GLN A 85 7.81 3.54 3.13
C GLN A 85 7.99 4.99 3.53
N ALA A 86 9.05 5.34 4.26
CA ALA A 86 9.32 6.73 4.64
C ALA A 86 9.53 7.60 3.41
N PHE A 87 10.34 7.13 2.47
CA PHE A 87 10.55 7.86 1.21
C PHE A 87 9.25 7.95 0.41
N GLY A 88 8.49 6.85 0.35
CA GLY A 88 7.23 6.83 -0.37
C GLY A 88 6.22 7.82 0.19
N VAL A 89 6.06 7.86 1.51
CA VAL A 89 5.14 8.81 2.16
C VAL A 89 5.54 10.25 1.84
N PHE A 90 6.83 10.55 1.88
CA PHE A 90 7.33 11.88 1.53
C PHE A 90 6.93 12.24 0.10
N VAL A 91 7.13 11.32 -0.85
CA VAL A 91 6.78 11.55 -2.25
C VAL A 91 5.27 11.72 -2.41
N TYR A 92 4.46 10.91 -1.71
CA TYR A 92 3.00 11.02 -1.80
C TYR A 92 2.49 12.35 -1.29
N LEU A 93 3.03 12.82 -0.16
CA LEU A 93 2.65 14.11 0.38
C LEU A 93 3.03 15.25 -0.57
N ARG A 94 4.21 15.17 -1.16
CA ARG A 94 4.67 16.19 -2.10
C ARG A 94 3.80 16.21 -3.35
N ASN A 95 3.47 15.04 -3.88
CA ASN A 95 2.61 14.95 -5.06
C ASN A 95 1.19 15.44 -4.76
N LEU A 96 0.66 15.10 -3.59
CA LEU A 96 -0.66 15.60 -3.19
C LEU A 96 -0.65 17.13 -3.09
N TYR A 97 0.41 17.70 -2.54
CA TYR A 97 0.54 19.16 -2.47
C TYR A 97 0.44 19.78 -3.86
N PHE A 98 1.17 19.25 -4.84
CA PHE A 98 1.14 19.77 -6.20
C PHE A 98 -0.23 19.59 -6.86
N VAL A 99 -0.86 18.43 -6.65
CA VAL A 99 -2.18 18.16 -7.22
C VAL A 99 -3.22 19.12 -6.67
N LEU A 100 -3.23 19.34 -5.36
CA LEU A 100 -4.16 20.27 -4.73
C LEU A 100 -3.91 21.71 -5.17
N ARG A 101 -2.65 22.08 -5.33
CA ARG A 101 -2.28 23.41 -5.81
C ARG A 101 -2.79 23.63 -7.24
N GLU A 102 -2.62 22.63 -8.10
CA GLU A 102 -3.11 22.72 -9.48
C GLU A 102 -4.63 22.81 -9.54
N ARG A 103 -5.34 22.04 -8.70
CA ARG A 103 -6.80 22.10 -8.63
C ARG A 103 -7.28 23.45 -8.15
N LYS A 104 -6.62 24.03 -7.16
CA LYS A 104 -6.95 25.34 -6.63
C LYS A 104 -6.74 26.42 -7.71
N ALA A 105 -5.63 26.34 -8.43
CA ALA A 105 -5.34 27.29 -9.51
C ALA A 105 -6.36 27.17 -10.64
N ALA A 106 -6.77 25.96 -11.00
CA ALA A 106 -7.76 25.72 -12.03
C ALA A 106 -9.14 26.24 -11.64
N ALA A 107 -9.47 26.18 -10.33
CA ALA A 107 -10.76 26.66 -9.82
C ALA A 107 -10.81 28.19 -9.70
N ALA A 108 -9.66 28.82 -9.60
CA ALA A 108 -9.58 30.28 -9.56
C ALA A 108 -9.65 30.88 -10.96
#